data_0c1f311a447fdca76d1e03dc4ee26baa
#
_entry.id   0c1f311a447fdca76d1e03dc4ee26baa
#
_cell.length_a   1.000
_cell.length_b   1.000
_cell.length_c   1.000
_cell.angle_alpha   90.00
_cell.angle_beta   90.00
_cell.angle_gamma   90.00
#
_symmetry.space_group_name_H-M   'P 1'
#
loop_
_entity.id
_entity.type
_entity.pdbx_description
1 polymer ?
#
loop_
_entity_poly.entity_id
_entity_poly.type
_entity_poly.pdbx_seq_one_letter_code
_entity_poly.pdbx_strand_id
1 'polypeptide(L)'
;MSNNEQQEGASRIFVARQPIFRRNGKVYGYELLFRSSLDNFFDESEDGETATSKVITNSFSLIGISKITEGKKAFINFTGDMLVKEYPGLFPSDITVAEVLETVKATPEVIQACRNLVERGYILALDDFLFREDFLPLIKIAHIIKFDIRAMTLDEMCRDMEKLASFDVKFLAEKVETLDEFEQMQKLGFTFYQGYFFSKPKIVQGRDIPGSKLQYLKIIRAMQDENYSFAKITGFIAHDVSLSYKLLRYVNSAAMRRRVEVTSMQSAVALIGELTLRKWLSLMMLSYMADDKPVELLRIALLRARFCEQVGEKLGKGRDFSNSCYTVGMFSLLDVLLDQPMEVILKELNLTPAIVDTLIGAKKTPYTVILNLALAYERGNWNEVAGIAGEEGGFLEMLPFFYETALGEVEAFSAAI
;
A
#
# COMPACT_ATOMS: atom_id res chain seq x y z
N MET A 1 9.88 37.87 9.61
CA MET A 1 10.86 37.45 8.59
C MET A 1 11.93 36.64 9.29
N SER A 2 12.17 35.44 8.95
CA SER A 2 13.16 34.47 9.49
C SER A 2 12.57 33.30 10.31
N ASN A 3 11.91 32.37 9.63
CA ASN A 3 11.75 30.97 10.10
C ASN A 3 11.40 29.98 8.95
N ASN A 4 11.51 30.40 7.69
CA ASN A 4 11.15 29.56 6.53
C ASN A 4 12.37 29.08 5.69
N GLU A 5 13.60 29.42 6.08
CA GLU A 5 14.80 29.12 5.26
C GLU A 5 15.62 27.91 5.75
N GLN A 6 15.16 27.16 6.78
CA GLN A 6 15.90 26.00 7.29
C GLN A 6 15.31 24.62 6.89
N GLN A 7 14.33 24.55 5.98
CA GLN A 7 13.78 23.29 5.47
C GLN A 7 14.21 22.92 4.04
N GLU A 8 15.09 23.67 3.41
CA GLU A 8 15.49 23.47 1.99
C GLU A 8 16.66 22.49 1.77
N GLY A 9 16.99 21.61 2.70
CA GLY A 9 18.14 20.70 2.54
C GLY A 9 17.90 19.23 2.90
N ALA A 10 16.70 18.83 3.27
CA ALA A 10 16.43 17.43 3.55
C ALA A 10 16.09 16.69 2.25
N SER A 11 17.02 15.89 1.74
CA SER A 11 16.77 14.91 0.68
C SER A 11 15.53 14.09 1.07
N ARG A 12 14.43 14.26 0.35
CA ARG A 12 13.19 13.51 0.62
C ARG A 12 13.31 12.10 0.07
N ILE A 13 13.04 11.12 0.91
CA ILE A 13 13.06 9.72 0.52
C ILE A 13 11.68 9.31 0.00
N PHE A 14 11.69 8.60 -1.10
CA PHE A 14 10.52 7.89 -1.62
C PHE A 14 10.36 6.58 -0.87
N VAL A 15 9.17 6.36 -0.32
CA VAL A 15 8.83 5.13 0.39
C VAL A 15 7.51 4.62 -0.17
N ALA A 16 7.51 3.41 -0.69
CA ALA A 16 6.28 2.66 -0.96
C ALA A 16 6.23 1.45 -0.02
N ARG A 17 5.05 0.92 0.22
CA ARG A 17 4.87 -0.30 1.03
C ARG A 17 4.05 -1.33 0.27
N GLN A 18 4.46 -2.59 0.38
CA GLN A 18 3.72 -3.73 -0.18
C GLN A 18 3.31 -4.68 0.95
N PRO A 19 2.02 -5.04 1.05
CA PRO A 19 1.55 -5.89 2.12
C PRO A 19 1.99 -7.35 1.93
N ILE A 20 2.42 -7.97 3.04
CA ILE A 20 2.72 -9.39 3.14
C ILE A 20 1.64 -10.04 4.01
N PHE A 21 0.97 -11.04 3.46
CA PHE A 21 -0.20 -11.66 4.06
C PHE A 21 0.11 -13.02 4.70
N ARG A 22 -0.67 -13.35 5.70
CA ARG A 22 -0.77 -14.72 6.22
C ARG A 22 -1.79 -15.53 5.40
N ARG A 23 -1.81 -16.83 5.59
CA ARG A 23 -2.78 -17.76 4.99
C ARG A 23 -4.25 -17.35 5.20
N ASN A 24 -4.58 -16.68 6.28
CA ASN A 24 -5.94 -16.22 6.60
C ASN A 24 -6.28 -14.83 6.02
N GLY A 25 -5.47 -14.31 5.11
CA GLY A 25 -5.67 -13.00 4.49
C GLY A 25 -5.33 -11.78 5.37
N LYS A 26 -4.86 -11.99 6.62
CA LYS A 26 -4.44 -10.88 7.48
C LYS A 26 -3.02 -10.45 7.14
N VAL A 27 -2.78 -9.15 7.12
CA VAL A 27 -1.45 -8.57 6.91
C VAL A 27 -0.52 -8.95 8.07
N TYR A 28 0.60 -9.56 7.76
CA TYR A 28 1.70 -9.87 8.68
C TYR A 28 2.67 -8.71 8.82
N GLY A 29 3.01 -8.09 7.71
CA GLY A 29 3.96 -6.99 7.62
C GLY A 29 3.86 -6.29 6.28
N TYR A 30 4.75 -5.36 6.08
CA TYR A 30 4.91 -4.64 4.81
C TYR A 30 6.37 -4.68 4.39
N GLU A 31 6.62 -4.99 3.14
CA GLU A 31 7.91 -4.69 2.53
C GLU A 31 7.96 -3.21 2.22
N LEU A 32 9.07 -2.58 2.61
CA LEU A 32 9.29 -1.15 2.44
C LEU A 32 10.29 -0.94 1.30
N LEU A 33 9.79 -0.34 0.22
CA LEU A 33 10.56 -0.05 -0.98
C LEU A 33 11.05 1.40 -0.92
N PHE A 34 12.37 1.59 -0.83
CA PHE A 34 13.00 2.90 -0.67
C PHE A 34 13.73 3.34 -1.90
N ARG A 35 13.77 4.67 -2.11
CA ARG A 35 14.69 5.30 -3.03
C ARG A 35 15.15 6.65 -2.47
N SER A 36 16.45 6.86 -2.41
CA SER A 36 17.07 8.07 -1.83
C SER A 36 17.16 9.25 -2.79
N SER A 37 17.16 9.01 -4.13
CA SER A 37 17.13 10.04 -5.18
C SER A 37 16.58 9.44 -6.47
N LEU A 38 16.18 10.30 -7.42
CA LEU A 38 15.66 9.89 -8.72
C LEU A 38 16.74 9.76 -9.79
N ASP A 39 17.92 10.25 -9.51
CA ASP A 39 19.06 9.99 -10.34
C ASP A 39 19.41 8.50 -10.22
N ASN A 40 19.38 7.81 -11.36
CA ASN A 40 19.73 6.41 -11.47
C ASN A 40 21.11 6.18 -10.92
N PHE A 41 21.25 5.78 -9.68
CA PHE A 41 22.47 5.12 -9.24
C PHE A 41 22.27 4.56 -7.85
N PHE A 42 22.15 3.22 -7.76
CA PHE A 42 23.08 2.54 -6.90
C PHE A 42 24.45 2.82 -7.52
N ASP A 43 25.01 3.98 -7.21
CA ASP A 43 26.38 4.27 -7.57
C ASP A 43 27.24 3.48 -6.59
N GLU A 44 27.98 2.49 -7.12
CA GLU A 44 28.95 1.69 -6.38
C GLU A 44 30.14 2.54 -5.91
N SER A 45 30.07 3.87 -5.97
CA SER A 45 31.10 4.76 -5.47
C SER A 45 30.96 4.92 -3.93
N GLU A 46 32.09 4.77 -3.23
CA GLU A 46 32.20 4.76 -1.75
C GLU A 46 31.55 5.96 -1.02
N ASP A 47 31.28 7.07 -1.70
CA ASP A 47 30.67 8.27 -1.11
C ASP A 47 29.09 8.23 -1.11
N GLY A 48 28.48 7.47 -2.00
CA GLY A 48 27.01 7.37 -2.12
C GLY A 48 26.36 6.59 -0.97
N GLU A 49 27.00 5.55 -0.45
CA GLU A 49 26.46 4.68 0.59
C GLU A 49 26.29 5.37 1.95
N THR A 50 27.23 6.23 2.32
CA THR A 50 27.19 6.96 3.60
C THR A 50 26.08 8.03 3.59
N ALA A 51 25.81 8.63 2.44
CA ALA A 51 24.69 9.56 2.25
C ALA A 51 23.36 8.82 2.32
N THR A 52 23.22 7.67 1.62
CA THR A 52 22.01 6.84 1.60
C THR A 52 21.63 6.35 3.00
N SER A 53 22.58 5.87 3.80
CA SER A 53 22.30 5.36 5.15
C SER A 53 21.87 6.45 6.13
N LYS A 54 22.50 7.64 6.09
CA LYS A 54 22.09 8.79 6.91
C LYS A 54 20.71 9.30 6.51
N VAL A 55 20.41 9.28 5.22
CA VAL A 55 19.13 9.72 4.66
C VAL A 55 18.03 8.75 5.05
N ILE A 56 18.25 7.43 4.93
CA ILE A 56 17.33 6.38 5.38
C ILE A 56 17.07 6.52 6.89
N THR A 57 18.11 6.63 7.72
CA THR A 57 17.99 6.75 9.17
C THR A 57 17.24 8.01 9.60
N ASN A 58 17.54 9.15 9.00
CA ASN A 58 16.89 10.41 9.35
C ASN A 58 15.41 10.42 8.94
N SER A 59 15.06 9.82 7.80
CA SER A 59 13.66 9.79 7.34
C SER A 59 12.80 8.81 8.13
N PHE A 60 13.36 7.67 8.56
CA PHE A 60 12.67 6.78 9.49
C PHE A 60 12.47 7.39 10.86
N SER A 61 13.41 8.21 11.33
CA SER A 61 13.24 8.99 12.56
C SER A 61 12.16 10.05 12.43
N LEU A 62 11.95 10.60 11.23
CA LEU A 62 10.96 11.66 10.97
C LEU A 62 9.54 11.12 10.76
N ILE A 63 9.37 10.04 9.99
CA ILE A 63 8.05 9.48 9.65
C ILE A 63 7.63 8.40 10.64
N GLY A 64 8.58 7.64 11.20
CA GLY A 64 8.38 6.50 12.08
C GLY A 64 7.96 5.22 11.33
N ILE A 65 8.80 4.20 11.37
CA ILE A 65 8.52 2.88 10.76
C ILE A 65 7.18 2.32 11.25
N SER A 66 6.91 2.43 12.55
CA SER A 66 5.65 1.95 13.13
C SER A 66 4.42 2.60 12.51
N LYS A 67 4.52 3.86 12.07
CA LYS A 67 3.42 4.55 11.39
C LYS A 67 3.22 4.01 9.99
N ILE A 68 4.31 3.84 9.21
CA ILE A 68 4.23 3.31 7.84
C ILE A 68 3.68 1.88 7.83
N THR A 69 4.07 1.07 8.82
CA THR A 69 3.69 -0.36 8.93
C THR A 69 2.48 -0.61 9.82
N GLU A 70 1.90 0.43 10.41
CA GLU A 70 0.78 0.31 11.36
C GLU A 70 1.11 -0.64 12.54
N GLY A 71 2.36 -0.58 13.04
CA GLY A 71 2.85 -1.44 14.10
C GLY A 71 3.08 -2.91 13.72
N LYS A 72 2.99 -3.25 12.41
CA LYS A 72 3.29 -4.59 11.90
C LYS A 72 4.77 -4.73 11.54
N LYS A 73 5.19 -5.91 11.09
CA LYS A 73 6.56 -6.15 10.66
C LYS A 73 6.91 -5.29 9.45
N ALA A 74 8.12 -4.73 9.46
CA ALA A 74 8.75 -3.99 8.37
C ALA A 74 9.83 -4.87 7.75
N PHE A 75 9.64 -5.28 6.52
CA PHE A 75 10.64 -5.97 5.74
C PHE A 75 11.49 -4.93 5.02
N ILE A 76 12.80 -4.99 5.23
CA ILE A 76 13.75 -3.99 4.74
C ILE A 76 14.92 -4.68 4.07
N ASN A 77 15.20 -4.30 2.84
CA ASN A 77 16.28 -4.83 2.01
C ASN A 77 17.65 -4.26 2.43
N PHE A 78 18.64 -5.14 2.60
CA PHE A 78 20.01 -4.78 2.94
C PHE A 78 21.01 -5.42 1.99
N THR A 79 21.97 -4.62 1.51
CA THR A 79 23.15 -5.11 0.79
C THR A 79 24.14 -5.76 1.74
N GLY A 80 25.12 -6.50 1.21
CA GLY A 80 26.18 -7.12 2.02
C GLY A 80 26.95 -6.10 2.86
N ASP A 81 27.28 -4.96 2.28
CA ASP A 81 27.99 -3.88 2.97
C ASP A 81 27.16 -3.25 4.08
N MET A 82 25.84 -3.06 3.87
CA MET A 82 24.95 -2.56 4.90
C MET A 82 24.83 -3.54 6.09
N LEU A 83 24.84 -4.84 5.81
CA LEU A 83 24.83 -5.88 6.84
C LEU A 83 26.14 -5.85 7.67
N VAL A 84 27.29 -5.81 7.02
CA VAL A 84 28.60 -5.77 7.68
C VAL A 84 28.79 -4.47 8.49
N LYS A 85 28.27 -3.35 8.00
CA LYS A 85 28.26 -2.05 8.70
C LYS A 85 27.18 -1.94 9.79
N GLU A 86 26.44 -3.03 10.05
CA GLU A 86 25.37 -3.13 11.07
C GLU A 86 24.21 -2.12 10.91
N TYR A 87 23.90 -1.69 9.70
CA TYR A 87 22.79 -0.75 9.44
C TYR A 87 21.39 -1.26 9.88
N PRO A 88 21.08 -2.58 9.84
CA PRO A 88 19.82 -3.05 10.42
C PRO A 88 19.65 -2.67 11.89
N GLY A 89 20.76 -2.47 12.64
CA GLY A 89 20.76 -2.05 14.04
C GLY A 89 20.21 -0.64 14.31
N LEU A 90 19.98 0.15 13.26
CA LEU A 90 19.33 1.46 13.34
C LEU A 90 17.80 1.36 13.50
N PHE A 91 17.22 0.18 13.30
CA PHE A 91 15.80 -0.09 13.36
C PHE A 91 15.44 -0.96 14.56
N PRO A 92 14.22 -0.82 15.14
CA PRO A 92 13.79 -1.67 16.24
C PRO A 92 13.70 -3.15 15.82
N SER A 93 14.35 -4.04 16.57
CA SER A 93 14.40 -5.48 16.24
C SER A 93 13.05 -6.19 16.35
N ASP A 94 12.17 -5.68 17.20
CA ASP A 94 10.83 -6.24 17.44
C ASP A 94 9.87 -6.10 16.26
N ILE A 95 10.10 -5.12 15.37
CA ILE A 95 9.27 -4.91 14.16
C ILE A 95 10.03 -5.14 12.86
N THR A 96 11.35 -5.19 12.86
CA THR A 96 12.16 -5.29 11.63
C THR A 96 12.41 -6.74 11.23
N VAL A 97 12.23 -7.02 9.94
CA VAL A 97 12.72 -8.20 9.23
C VAL A 97 13.83 -7.73 8.30
N ALA A 98 15.06 -8.19 8.56
CA ALA A 98 16.20 -7.87 7.70
C ALA A 98 16.21 -8.82 6.50
N GLU A 99 16.03 -8.27 5.30
CA GLU A 99 16.09 -9.01 4.04
C GLU A 99 17.49 -8.96 3.46
N VAL A 100 18.06 -10.13 3.22
CA VAL A 100 19.35 -10.29 2.54
C VAL A 100 19.07 -10.46 1.05
N LEU A 101 19.49 -9.49 0.24
CA LEU A 101 19.26 -9.49 -1.21
C LEU A 101 19.97 -10.68 -1.88
N GLU A 102 19.44 -11.14 -3.01
CA GLU A 102 19.98 -12.24 -3.83
C GLU A 102 21.40 -11.98 -4.36
N THR A 103 21.77 -10.70 -4.50
CA THR A 103 23.10 -10.25 -4.96
C THR A 103 24.19 -10.37 -3.88
N VAL A 104 23.81 -10.55 -2.61
CA VAL A 104 24.73 -10.64 -1.48
C VAL A 104 25.51 -11.95 -1.57
N LYS A 105 26.85 -11.85 -1.41
CA LYS A 105 27.72 -13.01 -1.28
C LYS A 105 27.80 -13.45 0.19
N ALA A 106 27.68 -14.76 0.44
CA ALA A 106 27.77 -15.34 1.77
C ALA A 106 29.22 -15.38 2.28
N THR A 107 29.90 -14.22 2.40
CA THR A 107 31.25 -14.13 2.96
C THR A 107 31.24 -14.37 4.48
N PRO A 108 32.37 -14.74 5.09
CA PRO A 108 32.45 -14.91 6.55
C PRO A 108 31.97 -13.69 7.33
N GLU A 109 32.26 -12.47 6.83
CA GLU A 109 31.87 -11.20 7.44
C GLU A 109 30.36 -11.01 7.40
N VAL A 110 29.72 -11.26 6.24
CA VAL A 110 28.25 -11.18 6.08
C VAL A 110 27.56 -12.22 6.96
N ILE A 111 28.06 -13.47 6.95
CA ILE A 111 27.47 -14.53 7.79
C ILE A 111 27.56 -14.15 9.28
N GLN A 112 28.69 -13.58 9.73
CA GLN A 112 28.84 -13.16 11.12
C GLN A 112 27.92 -11.98 11.45
N ALA A 113 27.79 -11.00 10.55
CA ALA A 113 26.88 -9.87 10.73
C ALA A 113 25.41 -10.35 10.84
N CYS A 114 24.99 -11.30 9.99
CA CYS A 114 23.65 -11.89 10.06
C CYS A 114 23.44 -12.67 11.38
N ARG A 115 24.43 -13.40 11.89
CA ARG A 115 24.34 -14.06 13.21
C ARG A 115 24.14 -13.07 14.34
N ASN A 116 24.94 -12.00 14.35
CA ASN A 116 24.80 -10.94 15.35
C ASN A 116 23.41 -10.31 15.34
N LEU A 117 22.80 -10.12 14.16
CA LEU A 117 21.44 -9.62 14.04
C LEU A 117 20.42 -10.60 14.63
N VAL A 118 20.54 -11.89 14.32
CA VAL A 118 19.64 -12.92 14.87
C VAL A 118 19.76 -13.01 16.39
N GLU A 119 20.98 -12.96 16.94
CA GLU A 119 21.23 -12.94 18.39
C GLU A 119 20.61 -11.71 19.08
N ARG A 120 20.51 -10.58 18.36
CA ARG A 120 19.86 -9.36 18.82
C ARG A 120 18.34 -9.36 18.64
N GLY A 121 17.76 -10.47 18.16
CA GLY A 121 16.32 -10.67 18.03
C GLY A 121 15.69 -10.21 16.70
N TYR A 122 16.50 -9.91 15.68
CA TYR A 122 16.00 -9.63 14.33
C TYR A 122 15.52 -10.92 13.65
N ILE A 123 14.48 -10.80 12.86
CA ILE A 123 14.08 -11.83 11.91
C ILE A 123 14.91 -11.64 10.65
N LEU A 124 15.53 -12.71 10.15
CA LEU A 124 16.32 -12.71 8.92
C LEU A 124 15.51 -13.35 7.82
N ALA A 125 15.38 -12.69 6.67
CA ALA A 125 14.79 -13.21 5.44
C ALA A 125 15.83 -13.28 4.33
N LEU A 126 15.77 -14.30 3.47
CA LEU A 126 16.57 -14.41 2.25
C LEU A 126 15.68 -14.10 1.05
N ASP A 127 16.05 -13.10 0.25
CA ASP A 127 15.25 -12.58 -0.84
C ASP A 127 15.54 -13.29 -2.18
N ASP A 128 14.54 -13.38 -3.06
CA ASP A 128 14.59 -13.97 -4.41
C ASP A 128 15.44 -15.26 -4.44
N PHE A 129 15.13 -16.19 -3.53
CA PHE A 129 15.99 -17.31 -3.17
C PHE A 129 16.05 -18.38 -4.26
N LEU A 130 17.27 -18.72 -4.65
CA LEU A 130 17.64 -19.93 -5.40
C LEU A 130 18.62 -20.75 -4.56
N PHE A 131 18.37 -22.06 -4.41
CA PHE A 131 19.23 -22.89 -3.58
C PHE A 131 20.67 -22.97 -4.11
N ARG A 132 21.62 -22.56 -3.26
CA ARG A 132 23.05 -22.64 -3.49
C ARG A 132 23.74 -23.17 -2.23
N GLU A 133 24.73 -24.05 -2.39
CA GLU A 133 25.44 -24.66 -1.25
C GLU A 133 26.24 -23.64 -0.42
N ASP A 134 26.77 -22.60 -1.05
CA ASP A 134 27.49 -21.51 -0.38
C ASP A 134 26.57 -20.70 0.56
N PHE A 135 25.24 -20.76 0.37
CA PHE A 135 24.24 -20.11 1.24
C PHE A 135 23.83 -20.94 2.46
N LEU A 136 24.26 -22.20 2.58
CA LEU A 136 23.96 -23.06 3.74
C LEU A 136 24.19 -22.39 5.11
N PRO A 137 25.26 -21.62 5.33
CA PRO A 137 25.46 -20.92 6.60
C PRO A 137 24.39 -19.85 6.90
N LEU A 138 23.87 -19.17 5.87
CA LEU A 138 22.79 -18.18 5.99
C LEU A 138 21.43 -18.88 6.17
N ILE A 139 21.16 -19.96 5.43
CA ILE A 139 19.94 -20.77 5.54
C ILE A 139 19.77 -21.28 6.99
N LYS A 140 20.84 -21.70 7.65
CA LYS A 140 20.81 -22.21 9.04
C LYS A 140 20.36 -21.19 10.08
N ILE A 141 20.47 -19.91 9.78
CA ILE A 141 20.10 -18.80 10.67
C ILE A 141 18.93 -17.98 10.16
N ALA A 142 18.49 -18.23 8.93
CA ALA A 142 17.33 -17.57 8.35
C ALA A 142 16.02 -18.05 9.00
N HIS A 143 15.04 -17.18 9.07
CA HIS A 143 13.69 -17.46 9.56
C HIS A 143 12.67 -17.52 8.43
N ILE A 144 12.93 -16.78 7.33
CA ILE A 144 12.04 -16.67 6.18
C ILE A 144 12.89 -16.84 4.92
N ILE A 145 12.37 -17.59 3.96
CA ILE A 145 12.91 -17.71 2.61
C ILE A 145 11.83 -17.28 1.64
N LYS A 146 12.14 -16.29 0.78
CA LYS A 146 11.24 -15.72 -0.21
C LYS A 146 11.48 -16.37 -1.57
N PHE A 147 10.43 -16.78 -2.23
CA PHE A 147 10.46 -17.38 -3.56
C PHE A 147 9.64 -16.53 -4.53
N ASP A 148 10.26 -16.04 -5.58
CA ASP A 148 9.56 -15.44 -6.72
C ASP A 148 8.92 -16.54 -7.56
N ILE A 149 7.59 -16.67 -7.49
CA ILE A 149 6.85 -17.69 -8.24
C ILE A 149 6.81 -17.46 -9.75
N ARG A 150 7.29 -16.30 -10.22
CA ARG A 150 7.42 -15.99 -11.65
C ARG A 150 8.78 -16.36 -12.20
N ALA A 151 9.82 -16.36 -11.36
CA ALA A 151 11.18 -16.66 -11.74
C ALA A 151 11.50 -18.16 -11.76
N MET A 152 10.64 -18.98 -11.13
CA MET A 152 10.87 -20.42 -10.95
C MET A 152 9.70 -21.25 -11.48
N THR A 153 9.99 -22.46 -11.97
CA THR A 153 8.97 -23.47 -12.21
C THR A 153 8.57 -24.13 -10.89
N LEU A 154 7.36 -24.71 -10.85
CA LEU A 154 6.88 -25.47 -9.69
C LEU A 154 7.82 -26.58 -9.26
N ASP A 155 8.38 -27.33 -10.24
CA ASP A 155 9.28 -28.45 -9.99
C ASP A 155 10.62 -27.98 -9.38
N GLU A 156 11.13 -26.82 -9.80
CA GLU A 156 12.32 -26.20 -9.20
C GLU A 156 12.06 -25.78 -7.78
N MET A 157 10.93 -25.12 -7.55
CA MET A 157 10.50 -24.68 -6.22
C MET A 157 10.33 -25.86 -5.26
N CYS A 158 9.64 -26.92 -5.67
CA CYS A 158 9.46 -28.12 -4.84
C CYS A 158 10.80 -28.78 -4.50
N ARG A 159 11.72 -28.89 -5.47
CA ARG A 159 13.08 -29.43 -5.24
C ARG A 159 13.87 -28.61 -4.22
N ASP A 160 13.77 -27.29 -4.30
CA ASP A 160 14.47 -26.43 -3.36
C ASP A 160 13.82 -26.47 -1.97
N MET A 161 12.49 -26.52 -1.88
CA MET A 161 11.78 -26.72 -0.62
C MET A 161 12.13 -28.05 0.04
N GLU A 162 12.29 -29.16 -0.72
CA GLU A 162 12.73 -30.45 -0.21
C GLU A 162 14.12 -30.38 0.43
N LYS A 163 15.07 -29.68 -0.22
CA LYS A 163 16.42 -29.44 0.37
C LYS A 163 16.36 -28.62 1.65
N LEU A 164 15.36 -27.75 1.77
CA LEU A 164 15.16 -26.88 2.91
C LEU A 164 14.33 -27.52 4.04
N ALA A 165 13.73 -28.68 3.83
CA ALA A 165 12.83 -29.33 4.78
C ALA A 165 13.44 -29.65 6.15
N SER A 166 14.77 -29.75 6.25
CA SER A 166 15.49 -29.98 7.52
C SER A 166 15.77 -28.71 8.33
N PHE A 167 15.49 -27.51 7.79
CA PHE A 167 15.72 -26.24 8.44
C PHE A 167 14.39 -25.66 8.98
N ASP A 168 14.47 -24.94 10.11
CA ASP A 168 13.31 -24.28 10.71
C ASP A 168 13.06 -22.92 10.02
N VAL A 169 12.63 -22.96 8.77
CA VAL A 169 12.36 -21.78 7.94
C VAL A 169 10.91 -21.73 7.50
N LYS A 170 10.36 -20.53 7.34
CA LYS A 170 9.05 -20.28 6.76
C LYS A 170 9.20 -19.79 5.34
N PHE A 171 8.31 -20.24 4.46
CA PHE A 171 8.32 -19.80 3.05
C PHE A 171 7.36 -18.65 2.82
N LEU A 172 7.82 -17.67 2.05
CA LEU A 172 7.05 -16.54 1.55
C LEU A 172 7.00 -16.63 0.02
N ALA A 173 5.79 -16.68 -0.54
CA ALA A 173 5.59 -16.64 -1.99
C ALA A 173 5.43 -15.19 -2.44
N GLU A 174 6.28 -14.76 -3.36
CA GLU A 174 6.25 -13.42 -3.95
C GLU A 174 5.59 -13.42 -5.32
N LYS A 175 5.13 -12.22 -5.72
CA LYS A 175 4.51 -11.97 -7.03
C LYS A 175 3.32 -12.88 -7.32
N VAL A 176 2.60 -13.27 -6.27
CA VAL A 176 1.34 -14.01 -6.37
C VAL A 176 0.29 -13.07 -6.96
N GLU A 177 -0.22 -13.37 -8.15
CA GLU A 177 -1.13 -12.47 -8.87
C GLU A 177 -2.56 -12.98 -8.96
N THR A 178 -2.79 -14.26 -8.75
CA THR A 178 -4.11 -14.87 -8.86
C THR A 178 -4.48 -15.68 -7.63
N LEU A 179 -5.78 -15.85 -7.41
CA LEU A 179 -6.26 -16.68 -6.30
C LEU A 179 -5.85 -18.16 -6.48
N ASP A 180 -5.82 -18.65 -7.71
CA ASP A 180 -5.39 -20.01 -8.01
C ASP A 180 -3.92 -20.24 -7.63
N GLU A 181 -3.04 -19.27 -7.93
CA GLU A 181 -1.65 -19.30 -7.48
C GLU A 181 -1.56 -19.26 -5.95
N PHE A 182 -2.34 -18.40 -5.30
CA PHE A 182 -2.39 -18.34 -3.84
C PHE A 182 -2.82 -19.69 -3.24
N GLU A 183 -3.88 -20.32 -3.75
CA GLU A 183 -4.33 -21.64 -3.32
C GLU A 183 -3.28 -22.73 -3.58
N GLN A 184 -2.56 -22.62 -4.69
CA GLN A 184 -1.48 -23.54 -5.03
C GLN A 184 -0.30 -23.40 -4.06
N MET A 185 0.14 -22.20 -3.77
CA MET A 185 1.20 -21.94 -2.79
C MET A 185 0.78 -22.36 -1.38
N GLN A 186 -0.51 -22.22 -1.03
CA GLN A 186 -1.02 -22.74 0.25
C GLN A 186 -0.90 -24.27 0.37
N LYS A 187 -1.19 -24.99 -0.72
CA LYS A 187 -1.06 -26.47 -0.76
C LYS A 187 0.39 -26.91 -0.65
N LEU A 188 1.32 -26.14 -1.20
CA LEU A 188 2.76 -26.38 -1.09
C LEU A 188 3.33 -26.06 0.30
N GLY A 189 2.56 -25.44 1.20
CA GLY A 189 3.00 -25.20 2.57
C GLY A 189 3.58 -23.81 2.81
N PHE A 190 3.42 -22.87 1.90
CA PHE A 190 3.82 -21.50 2.13
C PHE A 190 3.06 -20.87 3.31
N THR A 191 3.76 -20.04 4.09
CA THR A 191 3.23 -19.38 5.29
C THR A 191 2.81 -17.95 5.02
N PHE A 192 3.56 -17.26 4.14
CA PHE A 192 3.37 -15.85 3.80
C PHE A 192 3.22 -15.68 2.30
N TYR A 193 2.53 -14.62 1.90
CA TYR A 193 2.17 -14.34 0.52
C TYR A 193 2.26 -12.85 0.24
N GLN A 194 2.89 -12.50 -0.87
CA GLN A 194 3.00 -11.13 -1.35
C GLN A 194 2.65 -11.07 -2.82
N GLY A 195 1.89 -10.05 -3.21
CA GLY A 195 1.47 -9.85 -4.59
C GLY A 195 0.05 -9.32 -4.68
N TYR A 196 -0.44 -9.22 -5.90
CA TYR A 196 -1.73 -8.61 -6.19
C TYR A 196 -2.89 -9.62 -6.32
N PHE A 197 -2.75 -10.84 -5.78
CA PHE A 197 -3.74 -11.92 -5.93
C PHE A 197 -5.14 -11.56 -5.40
N PHE A 198 -5.22 -10.74 -4.37
CA PHE A 198 -6.48 -10.20 -3.87
C PHE A 198 -6.92 -8.93 -4.58
N SER A 199 -6.09 -8.35 -5.45
CA SER A 199 -6.41 -7.19 -6.29
C SER A 199 -6.87 -7.59 -7.70
N LYS A 200 -7.09 -8.89 -7.96
CA LYS A 200 -7.73 -9.40 -9.18
C LYS A 200 -9.09 -10.01 -8.85
N PRO A 201 -10.13 -9.66 -9.62
CA PRO A 201 -11.48 -10.16 -9.36
C PRO A 201 -11.56 -11.67 -9.58
N LYS A 202 -12.24 -12.38 -8.69
CA LYS A 202 -12.67 -13.76 -8.93
C LYS A 202 -13.93 -13.73 -9.80
N ILE A 203 -13.78 -13.49 -11.10
CA ILE A 203 -14.92 -13.42 -12.02
C ILE A 203 -15.58 -14.79 -12.09
N VAL A 204 -16.72 -14.94 -11.44
CA VAL A 204 -17.58 -16.12 -11.59
C VAL A 204 -18.62 -15.79 -12.67
N GLN A 205 -18.42 -16.33 -13.87
CA GLN A 205 -19.38 -16.13 -14.97
C GLN A 205 -20.80 -16.51 -14.52
N GLY A 206 -21.75 -15.60 -14.76
CA GLY A 206 -23.18 -15.82 -14.55
C GLY A 206 -23.71 -15.48 -13.15
N ARG A 207 -22.96 -14.81 -12.28
CA ARG A 207 -23.51 -14.24 -11.04
C ARG A 207 -23.89 -12.78 -11.23
N ASP A 208 -25.14 -12.44 -10.96
CA ASP A 208 -25.56 -11.05 -10.79
C ASP A 208 -24.99 -10.45 -9.51
N ILE A 209 -24.85 -9.12 -9.49
CA ILE A 209 -24.49 -8.40 -8.26
C ILE A 209 -25.56 -8.66 -7.21
N PRO A 210 -25.23 -9.16 -6.01
CA PRO A 210 -26.23 -9.40 -4.95
C PRO A 210 -27.06 -8.14 -4.65
N GLY A 211 -28.35 -8.31 -4.41
CA GLY A 211 -29.28 -7.18 -4.20
C GLY A 211 -28.85 -6.23 -3.08
N SER A 212 -28.22 -6.73 -2.01
CA SER A 212 -27.64 -5.90 -0.94
C SER A 212 -26.51 -5.02 -1.46
N LYS A 213 -25.59 -5.56 -2.27
CA LYS A 213 -24.48 -4.80 -2.88
C LYS A 213 -25.00 -3.77 -3.89
N LEU A 214 -26.06 -4.10 -4.66
CA LEU A 214 -26.74 -3.12 -5.55
C LEU A 214 -27.32 -1.92 -4.79
N GLN A 215 -27.82 -2.12 -3.58
CA GLN A 215 -28.34 -1.03 -2.76
C GLN A 215 -27.21 -0.06 -2.36
N TYR A 216 -26.05 -0.57 -1.99
CA TYR A 216 -24.87 0.27 -1.69
C TYR A 216 -24.37 1.02 -2.92
N LEU A 217 -24.36 0.40 -4.11
CA LEU A 217 -24.02 1.07 -5.37
C LEU A 217 -24.98 2.24 -5.67
N LYS A 218 -26.28 2.08 -5.41
CA LYS A 218 -27.25 3.18 -5.55
C LYS A 218 -26.95 4.35 -4.62
N ILE A 219 -26.50 4.08 -3.40
CA ILE A 219 -26.08 5.12 -2.47
C ILE A 219 -24.80 5.81 -2.98
N ILE A 220 -23.80 5.06 -3.43
CA ILE A 220 -22.61 5.63 -4.04
C ILE A 220 -22.95 6.51 -5.23
N ARG A 221 -23.84 6.04 -6.11
CA ARG A 221 -24.35 6.81 -7.26
C ARG A 221 -25.00 8.13 -6.81
N ALA A 222 -25.82 8.10 -5.76
CA ALA A 222 -26.43 9.31 -5.21
C ALA A 222 -25.38 10.28 -4.64
N MET A 223 -24.24 9.76 -4.09
CA MET A 223 -23.16 10.61 -3.61
C MET A 223 -22.38 11.31 -4.73
N GLN A 224 -22.41 10.75 -5.95
CA GLN A 224 -21.79 11.38 -7.14
C GLN A 224 -22.68 12.43 -7.79
N ASP A 225 -23.96 12.49 -7.45
CA ASP A 225 -24.90 13.49 -7.96
C ASP A 225 -24.83 14.77 -7.10
N GLU A 226 -24.32 15.86 -7.67
CA GLU A 226 -24.23 17.15 -7.01
C GLU A 226 -25.59 17.73 -6.59
N ASN A 227 -26.66 17.36 -7.30
CA ASN A 227 -28.03 17.79 -6.99
C ASN A 227 -28.67 16.97 -5.87
N TYR A 228 -28.04 15.87 -5.43
CA TYR A 228 -28.56 15.09 -4.31
C TYR A 228 -28.44 15.85 -3.01
N SER A 229 -29.57 16.12 -2.37
CA SER A 229 -29.67 17.01 -1.21
C SER A 229 -28.78 16.58 -0.05
N PHE A 230 -27.94 17.50 0.44
CA PHE A 230 -27.12 17.30 1.63
C PHE A 230 -27.96 16.91 2.87
N ALA A 231 -29.18 17.47 3.01
CA ALA A 231 -30.09 17.08 4.07
C ALA A 231 -30.53 15.61 3.99
N LYS A 232 -30.68 15.06 2.78
CA LYS A 232 -30.97 13.62 2.61
C LYS A 232 -29.79 12.74 3.00
N ILE A 233 -28.55 13.17 2.68
CA ILE A 233 -27.33 12.45 3.08
C ILE A 233 -27.22 12.40 4.60
N THR A 234 -27.36 13.55 5.25
CA THR A 234 -27.29 13.64 6.71
C THR A 234 -28.41 12.85 7.38
N GLY A 235 -29.64 12.90 6.83
CA GLY A 235 -30.76 12.09 7.27
C GLY A 235 -30.50 10.59 7.17
N PHE A 236 -29.95 10.14 6.05
CA PHE A 236 -29.56 8.73 5.88
C PHE A 236 -28.59 8.24 6.95
N ILE A 237 -27.53 9.01 7.23
CA ILE A 237 -26.55 8.66 8.26
C ILE A 237 -27.18 8.71 9.65
N ALA A 238 -27.99 9.72 9.96
CA ALA A 238 -28.62 9.89 11.26
C ALA A 238 -29.60 8.77 11.65
N HIS A 239 -30.22 8.12 10.65
CA HIS A 239 -31.11 6.98 10.87
C HIS A 239 -30.38 5.64 11.03
N ASP A 240 -29.09 5.59 10.75
CA ASP A 240 -28.24 4.40 10.92
C ASP A 240 -27.29 4.61 12.12
N VAL A 241 -27.54 3.89 13.22
CA VAL A 241 -26.76 3.98 14.46
C VAL A 241 -25.28 3.62 14.20
N SER A 242 -25.01 2.62 13.34
CA SER A 242 -23.65 2.18 13.02
C SER A 242 -22.90 3.25 12.24
N LEU A 243 -23.52 3.84 11.21
CA LEU A 243 -22.92 4.93 10.45
C LEU A 243 -22.71 6.18 11.31
N SER A 244 -23.69 6.53 12.16
CA SER A 244 -23.55 7.65 13.09
C SER A 244 -22.36 7.47 14.03
N TYR A 245 -22.23 6.30 14.63
CA TYR A 245 -21.11 5.97 15.53
C TYR A 245 -19.76 6.00 14.79
N LYS A 246 -19.68 5.40 13.62
CA LYS A 246 -18.46 5.39 12.80
C LYS A 246 -18.06 6.80 12.34
N LEU A 247 -19.03 7.66 12.01
CA LEU A 247 -18.73 9.05 11.65
C LEU A 247 -18.16 9.83 12.86
N LEU A 248 -18.74 9.68 14.02
CA LEU A 248 -18.23 10.32 15.25
C LEU A 248 -16.79 9.82 15.57
N ARG A 249 -16.54 8.53 15.45
CA ARG A 249 -15.18 7.98 15.61
C ARG A 249 -14.20 8.56 14.58
N TYR A 250 -14.60 8.64 13.31
CA TYR A 250 -13.76 9.20 12.25
C TYR A 250 -13.41 10.66 12.55
N VAL A 251 -14.40 11.48 12.90
CA VAL A 251 -14.19 12.91 13.19
C VAL A 251 -13.32 13.13 14.44
N ASN A 252 -13.40 12.23 15.43
CA ASN A 252 -12.62 12.28 16.66
C ASN A 252 -11.27 11.54 16.56
N SER A 253 -10.93 10.98 15.42
CA SER A 253 -9.66 10.28 15.25
C SER A 253 -8.44 11.22 15.37
N ALA A 254 -7.29 10.65 15.74
CA ALA A 254 -6.04 11.39 15.91
C ALA A 254 -5.61 12.15 14.63
N ALA A 255 -5.96 11.62 13.43
CA ALA A 255 -5.66 12.26 12.15
C ALA A 255 -6.40 13.60 11.96
N MET A 256 -7.55 13.78 12.60
CA MET A 256 -8.28 15.06 12.55
C MET A 256 -7.74 16.11 13.53
N ARG A 257 -6.72 15.77 14.33
CA ARG A 257 -5.94 16.65 15.24
C ARG A 257 -6.77 17.66 16.05
N ARG A 258 -7.80 17.21 16.79
CA ARG A 258 -8.71 18.11 17.51
C ARG A 258 -8.42 18.19 18.99
N ARG A 259 -8.68 19.39 19.55
CA ARG A 259 -8.58 19.65 21.00
C ARG A 259 -9.88 19.35 21.77
N VAL A 260 -11.00 19.29 21.06
CA VAL A 260 -12.34 19.10 21.66
C VAL A 260 -13.04 17.96 20.94
N GLU A 261 -13.58 17.04 21.71
CA GLU A 261 -14.34 15.89 21.20
C GLU A 261 -15.70 16.32 20.65
N VAL A 262 -16.06 15.76 19.50
CA VAL A 262 -17.34 15.98 18.83
C VAL A 262 -18.32 14.89 19.27
N THR A 263 -19.40 15.29 19.92
CA THR A 263 -20.36 14.35 20.53
C THR A 263 -21.69 14.28 19.79
N SER A 264 -21.95 15.16 18.82
CA SER A 264 -23.21 15.16 18.07
C SER A 264 -23.00 15.00 16.56
N MET A 265 -23.97 14.35 15.90
CA MET A 265 -24.01 14.19 14.46
C MET A 265 -24.03 15.53 13.73
N GLN A 266 -24.81 16.50 14.20
CA GLN A 266 -24.91 17.83 13.59
C GLN A 266 -23.54 18.52 13.62
N SER A 267 -22.82 18.44 14.75
CA SER A 267 -21.48 19.00 14.88
C SER A 267 -20.49 18.26 14.00
N ALA A 268 -20.57 16.93 13.89
CA ALA A 268 -19.69 16.14 13.02
C ALA A 268 -19.86 16.53 11.55
N VAL A 269 -21.11 16.60 11.09
CA VAL A 269 -21.45 16.95 9.69
C VAL A 269 -21.06 18.38 9.35
N ALA A 270 -21.35 19.36 10.24
CA ALA A 270 -20.97 20.76 10.04
C ALA A 270 -19.45 20.92 9.94
N LEU A 271 -18.74 20.09 10.64
CA LEU A 271 -17.30 20.15 10.79
C LEU A 271 -16.53 19.63 9.57
N ILE A 272 -16.93 18.47 9.01
CA ILE A 272 -16.23 17.86 7.87
C ILE A 272 -16.71 18.42 6.53
N GLY A 273 -17.89 19.02 6.48
CA GLY A 273 -18.48 19.58 5.28
C GLY A 273 -19.03 18.53 4.32
N GLU A 274 -19.77 19.01 3.33
CA GLU A 274 -20.53 18.15 2.40
C GLU A 274 -19.62 17.22 1.57
N LEU A 275 -18.56 17.76 0.98
CA LEU A 275 -17.69 16.98 0.10
C LEU A 275 -17.01 15.82 0.85
N THR A 276 -16.47 16.10 2.03
CA THR A 276 -15.81 15.08 2.85
C THR A 276 -16.82 14.04 3.33
N LEU A 277 -18.06 14.47 3.68
CA LEU A 277 -19.11 13.55 4.07
C LEU A 277 -19.52 12.61 2.93
N ARG A 278 -19.64 13.11 1.70
CA ARG A 278 -19.93 12.31 0.52
C ARG A 278 -18.84 11.26 0.26
N LYS A 279 -17.58 11.66 0.33
CA LYS A 279 -16.41 10.76 0.20
C LYS A 279 -16.40 9.68 1.29
N TRP A 280 -16.60 10.11 2.54
CA TRP A 280 -16.65 9.20 3.68
C TRP A 280 -17.79 8.17 3.55
N LEU A 281 -18.99 8.61 3.18
CA LEU A 281 -20.13 7.71 3.01
C LEU A 281 -19.93 6.73 1.84
N SER A 282 -19.38 7.19 0.72
CA SER A 282 -19.00 6.31 -0.40
C SER A 282 -18.04 5.21 0.03
N LEU A 283 -17.04 5.57 0.85
CA LEU A 283 -16.08 4.63 1.39
C LEU A 283 -16.73 3.64 2.40
N MET A 284 -17.68 4.11 3.22
CA MET A 284 -18.46 3.22 4.08
C MET A 284 -19.29 2.20 3.27
N MET A 285 -19.89 2.65 2.17
CA MET A 285 -20.63 1.74 1.30
C MET A 285 -19.70 0.69 0.64
N LEU A 286 -18.52 1.11 0.21
CA LEU A 286 -17.49 0.17 -0.28
C LEU A 286 -17.09 -0.84 0.82
N SER A 287 -16.91 -0.39 2.06
CA SER A 287 -16.61 -1.26 3.21
C SER A 287 -17.69 -2.32 3.44
N TYR A 288 -18.97 -1.94 3.35
CA TYR A 288 -20.06 -2.90 3.50
C TYR A 288 -20.21 -3.86 2.31
N MET A 289 -19.81 -3.44 1.10
CA MET A 289 -19.78 -4.34 -0.06
C MET A 289 -18.62 -5.34 -0.01
N ALA A 290 -17.57 -5.01 0.71
CA ALA A 290 -16.34 -5.78 0.80
C ALA A 290 -16.20 -6.55 2.13
N ASP A 291 -17.30 -6.90 2.79
CA ASP A 291 -17.31 -7.60 4.08
C ASP A 291 -16.66 -8.99 4.02
N ASP A 292 -16.67 -9.61 2.84
CA ASP A 292 -16.02 -10.89 2.53
C ASP A 292 -14.56 -10.73 2.01
N LYS A 293 -14.04 -9.50 1.92
CA LYS A 293 -12.72 -9.20 1.36
C LYS A 293 -11.71 -8.79 2.44
N PRO A 294 -10.39 -8.96 2.19
CA PRO A 294 -9.39 -8.39 3.06
C PRO A 294 -9.54 -6.87 3.22
N VAL A 295 -9.53 -6.38 4.45
CA VAL A 295 -9.62 -4.93 4.76
C VAL A 295 -8.54 -4.13 4.02
N GLU A 296 -7.41 -4.75 3.71
CA GLU A 296 -6.30 -4.14 2.99
C GLU A 296 -6.70 -3.64 1.59
N LEU A 297 -7.66 -4.27 0.92
CA LEU A 297 -8.19 -3.77 -0.36
C LEU A 297 -8.83 -2.39 -0.24
N LEU A 298 -9.60 -2.18 0.83
CA LEU A 298 -10.20 -0.86 1.11
C LEU A 298 -9.14 0.17 1.44
N ARG A 299 -8.08 -0.23 2.16
CA ARG A 299 -6.95 0.64 2.47
C ARG A 299 -6.21 1.07 1.22
N ILE A 300 -5.95 0.14 0.31
CA ILE A 300 -5.31 0.43 -0.99
C ILE A 300 -6.22 1.37 -1.80
N ALA A 301 -7.53 1.11 -1.88
CA ALA A 301 -8.46 1.96 -2.61
C ALA A 301 -8.48 3.39 -2.06
N LEU A 302 -8.49 3.56 -0.74
CA LEU A 302 -8.45 4.89 -0.10
C LEU A 302 -7.09 5.57 -0.30
N LEU A 303 -5.98 4.83 -0.17
CA LEU A 303 -4.64 5.34 -0.40
C LEU A 303 -4.49 5.90 -1.83
N ARG A 304 -4.93 5.12 -2.84
CA ARG A 304 -4.97 5.56 -4.24
C ARG A 304 -5.83 6.78 -4.42
N ALA A 305 -7.04 6.78 -3.84
CA ALA A 305 -7.97 7.89 -3.95
C ALA A 305 -7.34 9.20 -3.47
N ARG A 306 -6.71 9.18 -2.30
CA ARG A 306 -6.10 10.36 -1.70
C ARG A 306 -4.83 10.80 -2.40
N PHE A 307 -3.99 9.85 -2.79
CA PHE A 307 -2.81 10.15 -3.57
C PHE A 307 -3.17 10.79 -4.92
N CYS A 308 -4.12 10.19 -5.67
CA CYS A 308 -4.59 10.74 -6.94
C CYS A 308 -5.22 12.13 -6.78
N GLU A 309 -5.98 12.36 -5.71
CA GLU A 309 -6.57 13.67 -5.41
C GLU A 309 -5.51 14.74 -5.22
N GLN A 310 -4.49 14.48 -4.41
CA GLN A 310 -3.41 15.43 -4.12
C GLN A 310 -2.57 15.75 -5.38
N VAL A 311 -2.31 14.73 -6.21
CA VAL A 311 -1.70 14.94 -7.53
C VAL A 311 -2.60 15.83 -8.40
N GLY A 312 -3.90 15.56 -8.43
CA GLY A 312 -4.88 16.37 -9.16
C GLY A 312 -4.95 17.83 -8.70
N GLU A 313 -4.88 18.06 -7.39
CA GLU A 313 -4.81 19.40 -6.79
C GLU A 313 -3.52 20.15 -7.22
N LYS A 314 -2.39 19.44 -7.18
CA LYS A 314 -1.09 20.01 -7.58
C LYS A 314 -1.05 20.42 -9.04
N LEU A 315 -1.73 19.68 -9.92
CA LEU A 315 -1.84 20.02 -11.34
C LEU A 315 -2.68 21.30 -11.61
N GLY A 316 -3.39 21.81 -10.59
CA GLY A 316 -4.08 23.11 -10.67
C GLY A 316 -5.25 23.16 -11.65
N LYS A 317 -5.79 22.02 -12.10
CA LYS A 317 -6.90 21.94 -13.08
C LYS A 317 -8.30 22.17 -12.46
N GLY A 318 -8.34 22.60 -11.20
CA GLY A 318 -9.58 22.93 -10.49
C GLY A 318 -10.08 21.79 -9.57
N ARG A 319 -11.05 22.13 -8.70
CA ARG A 319 -11.54 21.22 -7.67
C ARG A 319 -12.28 20.00 -8.25
N ASP A 320 -13.04 20.17 -9.34
CA ASP A 320 -13.78 19.06 -9.98
C ASP A 320 -12.82 18.04 -10.58
N PHE A 321 -11.69 18.49 -11.11
CA PHE A 321 -10.66 17.61 -11.62
C PHE A 321 -10.03 16.79 -10.48
N SER A 322 -9.66 17.36 -9.35
CA SER A 322 -9.09 16.65 -8.23
C SER A 322 -10.08 15.68 -7.59
N ASN A 323 -11.38 16.04 -7.50
CA ASN A 323 -12.42 15.12 -7.07
C ASN A 323 -12.60 13.93 -8.01
N SER A 324 -12.48 14.15 -9.32
CA SER A 324 -12.50 13.07 -10.31
C SER A 324 -11.30 12.15 -10.17
N CYS A 325 -10.12 12.69 -9.87
CA CYS A 325 -8.91 11.90 -9.55
C CYS A 325 -9.12 11.03 -8.31
N TYR A 326 -9.73 11.60 -7.25
CA TYR A 326 -10.13 10.83 -6.06
C TYR A 326 -11.04 9.66 -6.42
N THR A 327 -12.07 9.92 -7.23
CA THR A 327 -13.05 8.91 -7.65
C THR A 327 -12.39 7.79 -8.46
N VAL A 328 -11.49 8.12 -9.38
CA VAL A 328 -10.72 7.14 -10.17
C VAL A 328 -9.87 6.25 -9.26
N GLY A 329 -9.11 6.84 -8.33
CA GLY A 329 -8.32 6.08 -7.38
C GLY A 329 -9.17 5.14 -6.51
N MET A 330 -10.27 5.65 -5.94
CA MET A 330 -11.18 4.90 -5.08
C MET A 330 -11.86 3.73 -5.80
N PHE A 331 -12.26 3.93 -7.05
CA PHE A 331 -13.01 2.93 -7.82
C PHE A 331 -12.13 1.99 -8.64
N SER A 332 -10.81 2.18 -8.61
CA SER A 332 -9.85 1.34 -9.34
C SER A 332 -9.82 -0.14 -8.92
N LEU A 333 -10.49 -0.50 -7.82
CA LEU A 333 -10.60 -1.87 -7.29
C LEU A 333 -12.05 -2.35 -7.15
N LEU A 334 -13.03 -1.69 -7.79
CA LEU A 334 -14.44 -2.10 -7.67
C LEU A 334 -14.70 -3.51 -8.20
N ASP A 335 -14.05 -3.89 -9.28
CA ASP A 335 -14.14 -5.21 -9.88
C ASP A 335 -13.72 -6.30 -8.90
N VAL A 336 -12.66 -6.05 -8.15
CA VAL A 336 -12.14 -6.95 -7.09
C VAL A 336 -13.07 -7.01 -5.89
N LEU A 337 -13.55 -5.85 -5.43
CA LEU A 337 -14.43 -5.74 -4.26
C LEU A 337 -15.79 -6.41 -4.49
N LEU A 338 -16.24 -6.48 -5.75
CA LEU A 338 -17.55 -7.01 -6.13
C LEU A 338 -17.48 -8.37 -6.85
N ASP A 339 -16.30 -8.86 -7.23
CA ASP A 339 -16.09 -10.04 -8.08
C ASP A 339 -16.90 -9.97 -9.40
N GLN A 340 -16.91 -8.79 -10.01
CA GLN A 340 -17.65 -8.50 -11.23
C GLN A 340 -16.78 -7.72 -12.22
N PRO A 341 -16.98 -7.89 -13.53
CA PRO A 341 -16.27 -7.06 -14.51
C PRO A 341 -16.55 -5.57 -14.28
N MET A 342 -15.51 -4.75 -14.41
CA MET A 342 -15.58 -3.29 -14.20
C MET A 342 -16.68 -2.67 -15.05
N GLU A 343 -16.82 -3.09 -16.32
CA GLU A 343 -17.81 -2.59 -17.27
C GLU A 343 -19.26 -2.84 -16.81
N VAL A 344 -19.50 -3.91 -16.05
CA VAL A 344 -20.83 -4.24 -15.51
C VAL A 344 -21.14 -3.31 -14.34
N ILE A 345 -20.18 -3.12 -13.43
CA ILE A 345 -20.35 -2.28 -12.23
C ILE A 345 -20.56 -0.81 -12.61
N LEU A 346 -19.77 -0.30 -13.55
CA LEU A 346 -19.79 1.11 -13.92
C LEU A 346 -21.10 1.55 -14.58
N LYS A 347 -21.88 0.62 -15.15
CA LYS A 347 -23.24 0.91 -15.66
C LYS A 347 -24.22 1.32 -14.56
N GLU A 348 -23.98 0.84 -13.34
CA GLU A 348 -24.82 1.17 -12.17
C GLU A 348 -24.46 2.53 -11.56
N LEU A 349 -23.30 3.10 -11.96
CA LEU A 349 -22.79 4.37 -11.43
C LEU A 349 -22.97 5.50 -12.46
N ASN A 350 -23.25 6.70 -11.96
CA ASN A 350 -23.42 7.90 -12.83
C ASN A 350 -22.10 8.65 -12.94
N LEU A 351 -21.12 8.05 -13.65
CA LEU A 351 -19.77 8.60 -13.82
C LEU A 351 -19.61 9.26 -15.19
N THR A 352 -18.72 10.25 -15.27
CA THR A 352 -18.38 10.88 -16.54
C THR A 352 -17.70 9.86 -17.47
N PRO A 353 -17.87 9.98 -18.81
CA PRO A 353 -17.23 9.09 -19.76
C PRO A 353 -15.71 8.98 -19.58
N ALA A 354 -15.04 10.08 -19.24
CA ALA A 354 -13.59 10.09 -19.02
C ALA A 354 -13.16 9.24 -17.80
N ILE A 355 -13.95 9.22 -16.72
CA ILE A 355 -13.71 8.35 -15.56
C ILE A 355 -13.92 6.89 -15.95
N VAL A 356 -15.03 6.60 -16.65
CA VAL A 356 -15.34 5.24 -17.13
C VAL A 356 -14.23 4.72 -18.04
N ASP A 357 -13.86 5.50 -19.08
CA ASP A 357 -12.80 5.14 -20.02
C ASP A 357 -11.45 4.87 -19.31
N THR A 358 -11.14 5.62 -18.24
CA THR A 358 -9.94 5.39 -17.42
C THR A 358 -9.99 4.06 -16.69
N LEU A 359 -11.12 3.79 -16.00
CA LEU A 359 -11.26 2.61 -15.14
C LEU A 359 -11.29 1.30 -15.92
N ILE A 360 -11.86 1.31 -17.14
CA ILE A 360 -11.86 0.13 -18.04
C ILE A 360 -10.65 0.08 -18.96
N GLY A 361 -9.78 1.09 -18.95
CA GLY A 361 -8.61 1.16 -19.82
C GLY A 361 -8.92 1.34 -21.31
N ALA A 362 -10.13 1.83 -21.65
CA ALA A 362 -10.59 1.94 -23.04
C ALA A 362 -9.85 3.03 -23.83
N LYS A 363 -9.55 4.14 -23.18
CA LYS A 363 -8.87 5.29 -23.79
C LYS A 363 -7.94 5.98 -22.79
N LYS A 364 -6.91 6.64 -23.31
CA LYS A 364 -6.09 7.55 -22.51
C LYS A 364 -6.90 8.82 -22.21
N THR A 365 -7.04 9.14 -20.93
CA THR A 365 -7.70 10.35 -20.42
C THR A 365 -6.71 11.11 -19.51
N PRO A 366 -7.00 12.34 -19.11
CA PRO A 366 -6.17 13.05 -18.15
C PRO A 366 -6.02 12.32 -16.79
N TYR A 367 -6.97 11.46 -16.45
CA TYR A 367 -6.94 10.67 -15.20
C TYR A 367 -6.08 9.40 -15.32
N THR A 368 -5.88 8.89 -16.54
CA THR A 368 -5.08 7.66 -16.79
C THR A 368 -3.64 7.84 -16.31
N VAL A 369 -3.05 9.00 -16.57
CA VAL A 369 -1.68 9.31 -16.16
C VAL A 369 -1.57 9.32 -14.63
N ILE A 370 -2.55 9.91 -13.95
CA ILE A 370 -2.58 10.02 -12.49
C ILE A 370 -2.77 8.65 -11.83
N LEU A 371 -3.67 7.82 -12.38
CA LEU A 371 -3.87 6.46 -11.90
C LEU A 371 -2.60 5.60 -12.11
N ASN A 372 -1.98 5.69 -13.28
CA ASN A 372 -0.73 4.98 -13.57
C ASN A 372 0.40 5.41 -12.63
N LEU A 373 0.50 6.70 -12.32
CA LEU A 373 1.45 7.22 -11.34
C LEU A 373 1.24 6.60 -9.96
N ALA A 374 -0.01 6.52 -9.49
CA ALA A 374 -0.34 5.89 -8.22
C ALA A 374 0.04 4.40 -8.22
N LEU A 375 -0.28 3.67 -9.29
CA LEU A 375 0.06 2.26 -9.45
C LEU A 375 1.57 2.01 -9.53
N ALA A 376 2.31 2.87 -10.23
CA ALA A 376 3.76 2.80 -10.30
C ALA A 376 4.39 3.06 -8.92
N TYR A 377 3.88 4.05 -8.20
CA TYR A 377 4.33 4.38 -6.85
C TYR A 377 4.12 3.22 -5.86
N GLU A 378 2.93 2.61 -5.86
CA GLU A 378 2.61 1.45 -5.01
C GLU A 378 3.51 0.24 -5.27
N ARG A 379 3.94 0.08 -6.52
CA ARG A 379 4.85 -1.01 -6.94
C ARG A 379 6.32 -0.71 -6.64
N GLY A 380 6.65 0.52 -6.22
CA GLY A 380 8.04 0.96 -6.12
C GLY A 380 8.74 1.05 -7.47
N ASN A 381 8.00 1.17 -8.58
CA ASN A 381 8.58 1.35 -9.92
C ASN A 381 9.00 2.80 -10.13
N TRP A 382 10.12 3.16 -9.50
CA TRP A 382 10.59 4.53 -9.40
C TRP A 382 10.98 5.15 -10.75
N ASN A 383 11.40 4.32 -11.72
CA ASN A 383 11.72 4.80 -13.07
C ASN A 383 10.46 5.25 -13.80
N GLU A 384 9.37 4.50 -13.68
CA GLU A 384 8.07 4.86 -14.23
C GLU A 384 7.49 6.09 -13.53
N VAL A 385 7.62 6.15 -12.20
CA VAL A 385 7.23 7.33 -11.39
C VAL A 385 7.96 8.58 -11.87
N ALA A 386 9.28 8.51 -12.05
CA ALA A 386 10.10 9.62 -12.50
C ALA A 386 9.71 10.08 -13.92
N GLY A 387 9.47 9.12 -14.84
CA GLY A 387 9.03 9.41 -16.20
C GLY A 387 7.70 10.17 -16.21
N ILE A 388 6.68 9.64 -15.55
CA ILE A 388 5.34 10.24 -15.51
C ILE A 388 5.37 11.62 -14.83
N ALA A 389 6.00 11.76 -13.67
CA ALA A 389 6.01 13.01 -12.92
C ALA A 389 6.87 14.08 -13.58
N GLY A 390 7.91 13.71 -14.36
CA GLY A 390 8.73 14.62 -15.13
C GLY A 390 7.97 15.24 -16.32
N GLU A 391 7.15 14.44 -17.01
CA GLU A 391 6.33 14.91 -18.13
C GLU A 391 5.20 15.86 -17.69
N GLU A 392 4.61 15.65 -16.51
CA GLU A 392 3.44 16.39 -16.00
C GLU A 392 3.78 17.63 -15.16
N GLY A 393 5.03 18.08 -15.10
CA GLY A 393 5.34 19.42 -14.55
C GLY A 393 6.08 19.48 -13.21
N GLY A 394 6.96 18.51 -12.91
CA GLY A 394 8.01 18.69 -11.89
C GLY A 394 7.54 18.66 -10.43
N PHE A 395 6.49 17.88 -10.11
CA PHE A 395 6.00 17.71 -8.73
C PHE A 395 6.55 16.46 -8.03
N LEU A 396 7.53 15.83 -8.62
CA LEU A 396 8.14 14.58 -8.20
C LEU A 396 8.57 14.61 -6.72
N GLU A 397 9.23 15.66 -6.29
CA GLU A 397 9.68 15.85 -4.89
C GLU A 397 8.53 15.92 -3.87
N MET A 398 7.29 16.15 -4.33
CA MET A 398 6.13 16.24 -3.45
C MET A 398 5.43 14.88 -3.25
N LEU A 399 5.70 13.90 -4.10
CA LEU A 399 5.04 12.59 -4.04
C LEU A 399 5.19 11.88 -2.68
N PRO A 400 6.38 11.90 -2.02
CA PRO A 400 6.52 11.32 -0.69
C PRO A 400 5.58 11.98 0.34
N PHE A 401 5.43 13.29 0.29
CA PHE A 401 4.50 14.02 1.16
C PHE A 401 3.04 13.66 0.88
N PHE A 402 2.67 13.51 -0.40
CA PHE A 402 1.32 13.09 -0.78
C PHE A 402 1.03 11.67 -0.27
N TYR A 403 1.97 10.76 -0.44
CA TYR A 403 1.82 9.39 0.03
C TYR A 403 1.72 9.30 1.56
N GLU A 404 2.55 10.04 2.29
CA GLU A 404 2.49 10.11 3.76
C GLU A 404 1.16 10.68 4.27
N THR A 405 0.68 11.75 3.63
CA THR A 405 -0.62 12.35 3.98
C THR A 405 -1.76 11.35 3.74
N ALA A 406 -1.74 10.66 2.60
CA ALA A 406 -2.72 9.63 2.27
C ALA A 406 -2.68 8.47 3.28
N LEU A 407 -1.50 8.02 3.71
CA LEU A 407 -1.35 7.01 4.76
C LEU A 407 -1.99 7.44 6.09
N GLY A 408 -1.80 8.69 6.49
CA GLY A 408 -2.42 9.23 7.71
C GLY A 408 -3.95 9.16 7.69
N GLU A 409 -4.56 9.37 6.53
CA GLU A 409 -6.02 9.26 6.38
C GLU A 409 -6.52 7.82 6.35
N VAL A 410 -5.75 6.90 5.73
CA VAL A 410 -6.02 5.45 5.79
C VAL A 410 -6.03 4.97 7.24
N GLU A 411 -5.10 5.46 8.05
CA GLU A 411 -5.02 5.14 9.49
C GLU A 411 -6.26 5.63 10.25
N ALA A 412 -6.67 6.89 10.01
CA ALA A 412 -7.89 7.45 10.59
C ALA A 412 -9.14 6.67 10.24
N PHE A 413 -9.27 6.29 8.97
CA PHE A 413 -10.39 5.48 8.48
C PHE A 413 -10.39 4.10 9.13
N SER A 414 -9.23 3.43 9.17
CA SER A 414 -9.09 2.10 9.77
C SER A 414 -9.45 2.09 11.26
N ALA A 415 -9.19 3.17 11.98
CA ALA A 415 -9.61 3.31 13.37
C ALA A 415 -11.14 3.49 13.54
N ALA A 416 -11.84 3.90 12.46
CA ALA A 416 -13.29 4.17 12.50
C ALA A 416 -14.16 2.96 12.11
N ILE A 417 -13.62 2.01 11.33
CA ILE A 417 -14.30 0.76 10.95
C ILE A 417 -13.99 -0.36 11.93
#